data_b4209c2c0ef8fb3c59876bd81ed3967e
#
_entry.id   b4209c2c0ef8fb3c59876bd81ed3967e
#
_cell.length_a   1.000
_cell.length_b   1.000
_cell.length_c   1.000
_cell.angle_alpha   90.00
_cell.angle_beta   90.00
_cell.angle_gamma   90.00
#
_symmetry.space_group_name_H-M   'P 1'
#
loop_
_entity.id
_entity.type
_entity.pdbx_description
1 polymer ?
#
loop_
_entity_poly.entity_id
_entity_poly.type
_entity_poly.pdbx_seq_one_letter_code
_entity_poly.pdbx_strand_id
1 'polypeptide(L)'
;LARARHIAVLTGAGVSAESGIRTFRDTMEGLWKEFDPATLATPRAFARDPGTVSRWYDHRRLGCLAAEPNAAHNALAELERRTLARAGRFTLITQNVDRLHQRAGSRSIVELHGSIIEWRCTITGRRTTPPAKPLPAFPPPSPFHPEGLLRPDVVWFGEMLPESAVEAADEAARACDLFLSIGTSSVVYPAAGFIELAHAHGARVAEINPD
;
A
#
# COMPACT_ATOMS: atom_id res chain seq x y z
N LEU A 1 13.11 -20.76 -3.78
CA LEU A 1 13.81 -19.61 -3.19
C LEU A 1 15.34 -19.68 -3.35
N ALA A 2 15.99 -20.80 -3.03
CA ALA A 2 17.46 -20.90 -2.99
C ALA A 2 18.16 -20.67 -4.36
N ARG A 3 17.48 -20.91 -5.48
CA ARG A 3 18.03 -20.76 -6.84
C ARG A 3 17.60 -19.47 -7.53
N ALA A 4 16.58 -18.80 -7.04
CA ALA A 4 16.09 -17.59 -7.64
C ALA A 4 17.09 -16.43 -7.44
N ARG A 5 17.39 -15.73 -8.54
CA ARG A 5 18.29 -14.58 -8.55
C ARG A 5 17.54 -13.26 -8.56
N HIS A 6 16.38 -13.20 -9.20
CA HIS A 6 15.50 -12.05 -9.15
C HIS A 6 14.14 -12.48 -8.58
N ILE A 7 13.80 -12.01 -7.40
CA ILE A 7 12.54 -12.30 -6.73
C ILE A 7 11.68 -11.04 -6.73
N ALA A 8 10.49 -11.14 -7.30
CA ALA A 8 9.44 -10.14 -7.16
C ALA A 8 8.35 -10.66 -6.21
N VAL A 9 7.86 -9.80 -5.34
CA VAL A 9 6.80 -10.14 -4.38
C VAL A 9 5.69 -9.12 -4.52
N LEU A 10 4.45 -9.59 -4.69
CA LEU A 10 3.25 -8.76 -4.59
C LEU A 10 2.57 -9.02 -3.25
N THR A 11 2.29 -7.95 -2.50
CA THR A 11 1.56 -8.06 -1.22
C THR A 11 0.28 -7.26 -1.23
N GLY A 12 -0.73 -7.78 -0.51
CA GLY A 12 -2.01 -7.12 -0.27
C GLY A 12 -2.34 -7.03 1.23
N ALA A 13 -3.56 -6.57 1.54
CA ALA A 13 -3.99 -6.26 2.91
C ALA A 13 -3.95 -7.48 3.86
N GLY A 14 -4.06 -8.70 3.33
CA GLY A 14 -3.97 -9.93 4.12
C GLY A 14 -2.64 -10.07 4.87
N VAL A 15 -1.52 -9.55 4.33
CA VAL A 15 -0.23 -9.56 5.03
C VAL A 15 -0.26 -8.73 6.31
N SER A 16 -1.06 -7.66 6.38
CA SER A 16 -1.15 -6.77 7.55
C SER A 16 -2.24 -7.15 8.55
N ALA A 17 -3.04 -8.19 8.27
CA ALA A 17 -4.15 -8.62 9.14
C ALA A 17 -3.66 -9.02 10.54
N GLU A 18 -2.58 -9.80 10.64
CA GLU A 18 -1.98 -10.19 11.93
C GLU A 18 -1.33 -9.02 12.69
N SER A 19 -1.11 -7.89 12.03
CA SER A 19 -0.69 -6.64 12.67
C SER A 19 -1.86 -5.83 13.24
N GLY A 20 -3.09 -6.34 13.13
CA GLY A 20 -4.30 -5.67 13.59
C GLY A 20 -4.84 -4.62 12.61
N ILE A 21 -4.30 -4.54 11.40
CA ILE A 21 -4.81 -3.65 10.35
C ILE A 21 -5.89 -4.40 9.58
N ARG A 22 -7.12 -3.88 9.66
CA ARG A 22 -8.27 -4.45 8.95
C ARG A 22 -8.12 -4.34 7.44
N THR A 23 -8.53 -5.39 6.75
CA THR A 23 -8.62 -5.36 5.29
C THR A 23 -9.82 -4.53 4.82
N PHE A 24 -9.85 -4.19 3.52
CA PHE A 24 -11.00 -3.49 2.93
C PHE A 24 -12.31 -4.32 2.95
N ARG A 25 -12.21 -5.63 3.20
CA ARG A 25 -13.37 -6.54 3.29
C ARG A 25 -13.91 -6.66 4.70
N ASP A 26 -13.14 -6.27 5.70
CA ASP A 26 -13.59 -6.35 7.09
C ASP A 26 -14.64 -5.29 7.39
N THR A 27 -15.69 -5.71 8.08
CA THR A 27 -16.73 -4.77 8.54
C THR A 27 -16.14 -3.71 9.45
N MET A 28 -16.47 -2.47 9.18
CA MET A 28 -16.07 -1.34 10.02
C MET A 28 -16.81 -1.39 11.37
N GLU A 29 -16.19 -0.86 12.42
CA GLU A 29 -16.78 -0.77 13.77
C GLU A 29 -16.95 0.69 14.20
N GLY A 30 -17.75 0.89 15.24
CA GLY A 30 -18.02 2.20 15.83
C GLY A 30 -18.68 3.16 14.84
N LEU A 31 -18.25 4.41 14.83
CA LEU A 31 -18.79 5.49 13.98
C LEU A 31 -18.68 5.19 12.47
N TRP A 32 -17.84 4.24 12.06
CA TRP A 32 -17.58 3.93 10.67
C TRP A 32 -18.34 2.70 10.17
N LYS A 33 -19.13 2.05 11.03
CA LYS A 33 -19.87 0.82 10.70
C LYS A 33 -20.86 0.99 9.55
N GLU A 34 -21.40 2.20 9.37
CA GLU A 34 -22.38 2.53 8.32
C GLU A 34 -21.73 2.96 7.00
N PHE A 35 -20.41 3.08 6.95
CA PHE A 35 -19.70 3.53 5.77
C PHE A 35 -19.03 2.37 5.05
N ASP A 36 -19.33 2.23 3.76
CA ASP A 36 -18.57 1.36 2.86
C ASP A 36 -17.23 2.02 2.51
N PRO A 37 -16.07 1.40 2.84
CA PRO A 37 -14.76 1.93 2.51
C PRO A 37 -14.58 2.26 1.02
N ALA A 38 -15.19 1.46 0.13
CA ALA A 38 -15.12 1.70 -1.31
C ALA A 38 -15.85 2.98 -1.74
N THR A 39 -16.86 3.40 -0.98
CA THR A 39 -17.57 4.66 -1.25
C THR A 39 -16.85 5.88 -0.70
N LEU A 40 -16.10 5.74 0.42
CA LEU A 40 -15.33 6.83 1.03
C LEU A 40 -13.99 7.08 0.30
N ALA A 41 -13.35 6.03 -0.17
CA ALA A 41 -12.05 6.12 -0.83
C ALA A 41 -12.19 6.53 -2.31
N THR A 42 -12.84 7.66 -2.59
CA THR A 42 -13.04 8.20 -3.94
C THR A 42 -12.84 9.73 -3.98
N PRO A 43 -12.39 10.30 -5.12
CA PRO A 43 -12.35 11.75 -5.31
C PRO A 43 -13.72 12.42 -5.12
N ARG A 44 -14.79 11.73 -5.55
CA ARG A 44 -16.17 12.20 -5.44
C ARG A 44 -16.61 12.34 -3.98
N ALA A 45 -16.26 11.36 -3.12
CA ALA A 45 -16.58 11.42 -1.71
C ALA A 45 -15.85 12.60 -1.04
N PHE A 46 -14.57 12.77 -1.33
CA PHE A 46 -13.79 13.90 -0.80
C PHE A 46 -14.33 15.26 -1.28
N ALA A 47 -14.70 15.40 -2.54
CA ALA A 47 -15.30 16.62 -3.05
C ALA A 47 -16.65 16.97 -2.39
N ARG A 48 -17.44 15.94 -2.02
CA ARG A 48 -18.74 16.11 -1.36
C ARG A 48 -18.61 16.43 0.12
N ASP A 49 -17.75 15.73 0.84
CA ASP A 49 -17.53 15.89 2.27
C ASP A 49 -16.06 15.58 2.63
N PRO A 50 -15.17 16.56 2.41
CA PRO A 50 -13.76 16.40 2.70
C PRO A 50 -13.47 16.21 4.21
N GLY A 51 -14.35 16.75 5.07
CA GLY A 51 -14.22 16.62 6.53
C GLY A 51 -14.38 15.16 6.99
N THR A 52 -15.44 14.49 6.57
CA THR A 52 -15.71 13.09 6.91
C THR A 52 -14.62 12.16 6.34
N VAL A 53 -14.26 12.33 5.06
CA VAL A 53 -13.21 11.52 4.43
C VAL A 53 -11.87 11.70 5.14
N SER A 54 -11.47 12.95 5.44
CA SER A 54 -10.22 13.22 6.15
C SER A 54 -10.19 12.62 7.55
N ARG A 55 -11.30 12.70 8.30
CA ARG A 55 -11.41 12.11 9.65
C ARG A 55 -11.30 10.59 9.61
N TRP A 56 -11.94 9.95 8.64
CA TRP A 56 -11.85 8.50 8.44
C TRP A 56 -10.42 8.06 8.14
N TYR A 57 -9.73 8.78 7.25
CA TYR A 57 -8.34 8.48 6.93
C TYR A 57 -7.39 8.76 8.09
N ASP A 58 -7.62 9.83 8.88
CA ASP A 58 -6.78 10.11 10.05
C ASP A 58 -6.92 9.01 11.12
N HIS A 59 -8.13 8.53 11.35
CA HIS A 59 -8.37 7.38 12.24
C HIS A 59 -7.59 6.15 11.77
N ARG A 60 -7.66 5.80 10.48
CA ARG A 60 -6.91 4.68 9.91
C ARG A 60 -5.40 4.89 9.97
N ARG A 61 -4.93 6.10 9.70
CA ARG A 61 -3.52 6.48 9.79
C ARG A 61 -2.97 6.23 11.19
N LEU A 62 -3.70 6.63 12.21
CA LEU A 62 -3.30 6.40 13.61
C LEU A 62 -3.26 4.91 13.95
N GLY A 63 -4.19 4.12 13.44
CA GLY A 63 -4.14 2.66 13.55
C GLY A 63 -2.90 2.06 12.90
N CYS A 64 -2.54 2.51 11.69
CA CYS A 64 -1.31 2.07 11.01
C CYS A 64 -0.04 2.48 11.78
N LEU A 65 -0.03 3.67 12.38
CA LEU A 65 1.11 4.13 13.20
C LEU A 65 1.28 3.32 14.49
N ALA A 66 0.18 2.86 15.08
CA ALA A 66 0.19 2.07 16.31
C ALA A 66 0.47 0.57 16.06
N ALA A 67 0.21 0.08 14.85
CA ALA A 67 0.45 -1.31 14.49
C ALA A 67 1.96 -1.61 14.38
N GLU A 68 2.36 -2.85 14.67
CA GLU A 68 3.73 -3.31 14.50
C GLU A 68 3.85 -4.32 13.35
N PRO A 69 5.01 -4.35 12.65
CA PRO A 69 5.28 -5.39 11.66
C PRO A 69 5.15 -6.79 12.28
N ASN A 70 4.47 -7.68 11.59
CA ASN A 70 4.32 -9.08 12.00
C ASN A 70 5.39 -10.00 11.37
N ALA A 71 5.28 -11.30 11.61
CA ALA A 71 6.22 -12.29 11.12
C ALA A 71 6.37 -12.30 9.59
N ALA A 72 5.29 -12.05 8.83
CA ALA A 72 5.35 -12.01 7.38
C ALA A 72 6.17 -10.82 6.86
N HIS A 73 6.00 -9.64 7.45
CA HIS A 73 6.80 -8.45 7.12
C HIS A 73 8.28 -8.69 7.38
N ASN A 74 8.61 -9.24 8.56
CA ASN A 74 9.99 -9.54 8.96
C ASN A 74 10.62 -10.62 8.06
N ALA A 75 9.86 -11.65 7.67
CA ALA A 75 10.32 -12.69 6.76
C ALA A 75 10.64 -12.15 5.36
N LEU A 76 9.84 -11.19 4.86
CA LEU A 76 10.07 -10.55 3.57
C LEU A 76 11.31 -9.65 3.60
N ALA A 77 11.52 -8.88 4.67
CA ALA A 77 12.73 -8.09 4.85
C ALA A 77 13.99 -8.97 4.92
N GLU A 78 13.91 -10.11 5.61
CA GLU A 78 15.00 -11.09 5.66
C GLU A 78 15.23 -11.77 4.30
N LEU A 79 14.17 -12.08 3.56
CA LEU A 79 14.27 -12.63 2.19
C LEU A 79 14.98 -11.64 1.26
N GLU A 80 14.62 -10.35 1.32
CA GLU A 80 15.31 -9.29 0.60
C GLU A 80 16.81 -9.27 0.94
N ARG A 81 17.14 -9.18 2.23
CA ARG A 81 18.53 -9.17 2.71
C ARG A 81 19.33 -10.36 2.19
N ARG A 82 18.78 -11.57 2.27
CA ARG A 82 19.44 -12.81 1.79
C ARG A 82 19.60 -12.83 0.27
N THR A 83 18.62 -12.29 -0.44
CA THR A 83 18.68 -12.24 -1.92
C THR A 83 19.76 -11.29 -2.38
N LEU A 84 19.82 -10.09 -1.80
CA LEU A 84 20.85 -9.10 -2.11
C LEU A 84 22.26 -9.57 -1.72
N ALA A 85 22.41 -10.27 -0.59
CA ALA A 85 23.71 -10.82 -0.14
C ALA A 85 24.30 -11.85 -1.11
N ARG A 86 23.48 -12.44 -2.00
CA ARG A 86 23.89 -13.37 -3.05
C ARG A 86 24.04 -12.69 -4.43
N ALA A 87 24.14 -11.36 -4.45
CA ALA A 87 24.13 -10.56 -5.66
C ALA A 87 22.87 -10.78 -6.54
N GLY A 88 21.75 -11.17 -5.90
CA GLY A 88 20.44 -11.25 -6.54
C GLY A 88 19.73 -9.89 -6.52
N ARG A 89 18.54 -9.85 -7.14
CA ARG A 89 17.65 -8.68 -7.17
C ARG A 89 16.36 -9.02 -6.42
N PHE A 90 15.83 -8.04 -5.70
CA PHE A 90 14.57 -8.18 -4.97
C PHE A 90 13.70 -6.96 -5.21
N THR A 91 12.42 -7.15 -5.48
CA THR A 91 11.43 -6.09 -5.58
C THR A 91 10.17 -6.48 -4.84
N LEU A 92 9.77 -5.68 -3.85
CA LEU A 92 8.53 -5.85 -3.12
C LEU A 92 7.51 -4.84 -3.65
N ILE A 93 6.51 -5.32 -4.35
CA ILE A 93 5.39 -4.55 -4.88
C ILE A 93 4.26 -4.65 -3.86
N THR A 94 3.81 -3.53 -3.31
CA THR A 94 2.75 -3.56 -2.30
C THR A 94 1.54 -2.73 -2.68
N GLN A 95 0.36 -3.28 -2.44
CA GLN A 95 -0.92 -2.58 -2.49
C GLN A 95 -1.24 -1.89 -1.15
N ASN A 96 -0.49 -2.23 -0.10
CA ASN A 96 -0.70 -1.70 1.24
C ASN A 96 -0.17 -0.27 1.36
N VAL A 97 -0.89 0.53 2.15
CA VAL A 97 -0.58 1.95 2.39
C VAL A 97 -0.02 2.21 3.80
N ASP A 98 0.18 1.15 4.59
CA ASP A 98 0.47 1.19 6.04
C ASP A 98 1.94 1.42 6.40
N ARG A 99 2.86 1.17 5.45
CA ARG A 99 4.32 1.23 5.62
C ARG A 99 4.90 0.22 6.61
N LEU A 100 4.22 -0.88 6.89
CA LEU A 100 4.77 -1.92 7.76
C LEU A 100 5.97 -2.65 7.15
N HIS A 101 6.02 -2.81 5.82
CA HIS A 101 7.19 -3.37 5.14
C HIS A 101 8.45 -2.51 5.36
N GLN A 102 8.33 -1.18 5.23
CA GLN A 102 9.44 -0.26 5.50
C GLN A 102 9.89 -0.34 6.96
N ARG A 103 8.93 -0.42 7.90
CA ARG A 103 9.21 -0.53 9.33
C ARG A 103 9.85 -1.87 9.70
N ALA A 104 9.55 -2.96 8.96
CA ALA A 104 10.22 -4.25 9.09
C ALA A 104 11.65 -4.26 8.53
N GLY A 105 12.06 -3.21 7.78
CA GLY A 105 13.39 -3.08 7.21
C GLY A 105 13.52 -3.38 5.72
N SER A 106 12.42 -3.68 5.01
CA SER A 106 12.43 -3.77 3.55
C SER A 106 12.77 -2.41 2.92
N ARG A 107 13.53 -2.41 1.83
CA ARG A 107 14.04 -1.21 1.16
C ARG A 107 13.67 -1.12 -0.31
N SER A 108 13.63 -2.25 -1.01
CA SER A 108 13.31 -2.34 -2.44
C SER A 108 11.79 -2.43 -2.64
N ILE A 109 11.07 -1.35 -2.31
CA ILE A 109 9.60 -1.34 -2.24
C ILE A 109 9.01 -0.44 -3.33
N VAL A 110 7.99 -0.95 -4.01
CA VAL A 110 7.12 -0.22 -4.93
C VAL A 110 5.73 -0.09 -4.30
N GLU A 111 5.35 1.12 -3.89
CA GLU A 111 4.02 1.42 -3.31
C GLU A 111 3.04 1.73 -4.45
N LEU A 112 2.19 0.76 -4.83
CA LEU A 112 1.21 0.95 -5.92
C LEU A 112 0.10 1.95 -5.56
N HIS A 113 -0.30 1.98 -4.30
CA HIS A 113 -1.43 2.80 -3.85
C HIS A 113 -1.02 3.97 -2.94
N GLY A 114 0.28 4.31 -2.92
CA GLY A 114 0.82 5.39 -2.10
C GLY A 114 0.88 5.05 -0.61
N SER A 115 0.73 6.05 0.27
CA SER A 115 0.89 5.90 1.71
C SER A 115 -0.15 6.68 2.51
N ILE A 116 -0.76 6.03 3.51
CA ILE A 116 -1.67 6.69 4.44
C ILE A 116 -0.95 7.59 5.45
N ILE A 117 0.36 7.38 5.62
CA ILE A 117 1.20 8.14 6.56
C ILE A 117 1.53 9.51 5.99
N GLU A 118 1.61 9.64 4.68
CA GLU A 118 1.85 10.91 3.99
C GLU A 118 0.55 11.53 3.50
N TRP A 119 0.51 12.84 3.52
CA TRP A 119 -0.60 13.63 3.01
C TRP A 119 -0.10 14.64 1.99
N ARG A 120 -0.93 14.95 1.01
CA ARG A 120 -0.60 15.90 -0.07
C ARG A 120 -1.58 17.04 -0.16
N CYS A 121 -1.10 18.20 -0.57
CA CYS A 121 -1.93 19.35 -0.87
C CYS A 121 -2.76 19.12 -2.13
N THR A 122 -4.05 19.41 -2.08
CA THR A 122 -4.99 19.24 -3.20
C THR A 122 -4.69 20.18 -4.39
N ILE A 123 -3.97 21.27 -4.18
CA ILE A 123 -3.67 22.26 -5.22
C ILE A 123 -2.25 22.10 -5.75
N THR A 124 -1.27 22.00 -4.84
CA THR A 124 0.15 22.00 -5.26
C THR A 124 0.74 20.60 -5.41
N GLY A 125 0.05 19.54 -4.93
CA GLY A 125 0.58 18.17 -4.88
C GLY A 125 1.72 17.96 -3.88
N ARG A 126 2.22 19.03 -3.22
CA ARG A 126 3.32 18.92 -2.24
C ARG A 126 2.90 18.05 -1.06
N ARG A 127 3.83 17.19 -0.63
CA ARG A 127 3.64 16.22 0.44
C ARG A 127 4.11 16.72 1.79
N THR A 128 3.49 16.20 2.84
CA THR A 128 3.89 16.40 4.23
C THR A 128 3.54 15.15 5.04
N THR A 129 4.29 14.90 6.11
CA THR A 129 3.97 13.83 7.06
C THR A 129 3.33 14.47 8.29
N PRO A 130 2.02 14.29 8.51
CA PRO A 130 1.37 14.77 9.73
C PRO A 130 1.98 14.13 10.98
N PRO A 131 1.93 14.82 12.13
CA PRO A 131 2.45 14.28 13.39
C PRO A 131 1.69 13.01 13.80
N ALA A 132 2.35 12.13 14.58
CA ALA A 132 1.80 10.86 15.07
C ALA A 132 0.74 11.08 16.19
N LYS A 133 -0.20 11.99 15.96
CA LYS A 133 -1.34 12.30 16.84
C LYS A 133 -2.54 12.70 15.97
N PRO A 134 -3.78 12.72 16.53
CA PRO A 134 -4.95 13.18 15.79
C PRO A 134 -4.76 14.58 15.20
N LEU A 135 -5.23 14.76 13.98
CA LEU A 135 -5.23 16.07 13.33
C LEU A 135 -6.20 17.03 14.04
N PRO A 136 -5.83 18.31 14.19
CA PRO A 136 -6.62 19.27 14.96
C PRO A 136 -7.88 19.76 14.24
N ALA A 137 -7.96 19.59 12.92
CA ALA A 137 -9.08 20.05 12.10
C ALA A 137 -9.35 19.10 10.92
N PHE A 138 -10.61 19.04 10.47
CA PHE A 138 -11.05 18.23 9.33
C PHE A 138 -12.01 19.03 8.43
N PRO A 139 -11.74 19.20 7.11
CA PRO A 139 -10.49 18.78 6.47
C PRO A 139 -9.29 19.61 6.95
N PRO A 140 -8.08 19.04 7.02
CA PRO A 140 -6.92 19.79 7.45
C PRO A 140 -6.50 20.80 6.36
N PRO A 141 -6.22 22.07 6.72
CA PRO A 141 -5.72 23.06 5.78
C PRO A 141 -4.30 22.69 5.32
N SER A 142 -3.98 23.04 4.08
CA SER A 142 -2.65 22.84 3.53
C SER A 142 -1.68 23.95 3.98
N PRO A 143 -0.45 23.60 4.44
CA PRO A 143 0.57 24.62 4.71
C PRO A 143 1.22 25.15 3.43
N PHE A 144 0.86 24.64 2.25
CA PHE A 144 1.51 24.96 0.98
C PHE A 144 0.69 25.87 0.08
N HIS A 145 -0.59 26.08 0.39
CA HIS A 145 -1.48 26.96 -0.36
C HIS A 145 -2.66 27.38 0.51
N PRO A 146 -3.05 28.67 0.53
CA PRO A 146 -4.10 29.19 1.43
C PRO A 146 -5.47 28.57 1.21
N GLU A 147 -5.80 28.21 -0.03
CA GLU A 147 -7.07 27.56 -0.40
C GLU A 147 -6.94 26.03 -0.50
N GLY A 148 -5.74 25.49 -0.27
CA GLY A 148 -5.46 24.07 -0.36
C GLY A 148 -5.89 23.31 0.88
N LEU A 149 -6.36 22.07 0.68
CA LEU A 149 -6.59 21.10 1.73
C LEU A 149 -5.51 20.05 1.70
N LEU A 150 -5.26 19.40 2.82
CA LEU A 150 -4.49 18.16 2.83
C LEU A 150 -5.44 16.98 2.67
N ARG A 151 -5.05 16.04 1.81
CA ARG A 151 -5.65 14.71 1.69
C ARG A 151 -4.57 13.65 1.87
N PRO A 152 -4.92 12.40 2.29
CA PRO A 152 -3.94 11.31 2.33
C PRO A 152 -3.34 11.07 0.94
N ASP A 153 -2.05 10.78 0.86
CA ASP A 153 -1.35 10.45 -0.39
C ASP A 153 -1.60 8.99 -0.79
N VAL A 154 -2.86 8.63 -0.85
CA VAL A 154 -3.36 7.30 -1.23
C VAL A 154 -4.08 7.42 -2.57
N VAL A 155 -3.90 6.43 -3.44
CA VAL A 155 -4.67 6.30 -4.68
C VAL A 155 -6.08 5.85 -4.33
N TRP A 156 -7.07 6.63 -4.73
CA TRP A 156 -8.47 6.33 -4.54
C TRP A 156 -9.07 5.56 -5.72
N PHE A 157 -10.17 4.89 -5.47
CA PHE A 157 -10.93 4.28 -6.56
C PHE A 157 -11.32 5.32 -7.61
N GLY A 158 -11.02 5.03 -8.88
CA GLY A 158 -11.18 5.95 -10.00
C GLY A 158 -9.98 6.87 -10.27
N GLU A 159 -8.94 6.84 -9.46
CA GLU A 159 -7.66 7.50 -9.76
C GLU A 159 -6.70 6.55 -10.46
N MET A 160 -5.83 7.12 -11.29
CA MET A 160 -4.73 6.37 -11.91
C MET A 160 -3.65 6.05 -10.88
N LEU A 161 -3.05 4.86 -10.99
CA LEU A 161 -1.85 4.53 -10.23
C LEU A 161 -0.68 5.45 -10.66
N PRO A 162 0.29 5.71 -9.77
CA PRO A 162 1.50 6.44 -10.16
C PRO A 162 2.23 5.68 -11.28
N GLU A 163 2.46 6.36 -12.41
CA GLU A 163 3.07 5.77 -13.59
C GLU A 163 4.42 5.10 -13.27
N SER A 164 5.28 5.78 -12.53
CA SER A 164 6.57 5.23 -12.11
C SER A 164 6.45 3.97 -11.24
N ALA A 165 5.39 3.83 -10.44
CA ALA A 165 5.17 2.63 -9.64
C ALA A 165 4.68 1.47 -10.52
N VAL A 166 3.83 1.76 -11.51
CA VAL A 166 3.37 0.76 -12.48
C VAL A 166 4.52 0.27 -13.33
N GLU A 167 5.35 1.17 -13.86
CA GLU A 167 6.54 0.84 -14.66
C GLU A 167 7.54 -0.03 -13.87
N ALA A 168 7.83 0.35 -12.62
CA ALA A 168 8.74 -0.42 -11.78
C ALA A 168 8.19 -1.82 -11.44
N ALA A 169 6.87 -1.94 -11.24
CA ALA A 169 6.23 -3.23 -11.00
C ALA A 169 6.21 -4.10 -12.25
N ASP A 170 5.93 -3.51 -13.42
CA ASP A 170 5.97 -4.18 -14.74
C ASP A 170 7.38 -4.70 -15.04
N GLU A 171 8.41 -3.85 -14.89
CA GLU A 171 9.80 -4.27 -15.06
C GLU A 171 10.17 -5.43 -14.12
N ALA A 172 9.81 -5.33 -12.85
CA ALA A 172 10.09 -6.39 -11.88
C ALA A 172 9.39 -7.70 -12.23
N ALA A 173 8.12 -7.64 -12.66
CA ALA A 173 7.36 -8.82 -13.07
C ALA A 173 7.95 -9.49 -14.32
N ARG A 174 8.36 -8.71 -15.31
CA ARG A 174 9.00 -9.24 -16.55
C ARG A 174 10.38 -9.84 -16.33
N ALA A 175 11.13 -9.30 -15.39
CA ALA A 175 12.54 -9.66 -15.19
C ALA A 175 12.76 -10.70 -14.09
N CYS A 176 11.76 -11.02 -13.26
CA CYS A 176 11.93 -11.97 -12.17
C CYS A 176 11.98 -13.42 -12.67
N ASP A 177 12.65 -14.27 -11.91
CA ASP A 177 12.64 -15.73 -12.08
C ASP A 177 11.74 -16.44 -11.05
N LEU A 178 11.31 -15.69 -10.01
CA LEU A 178 10.31 -16.10 -9.03
C LEU A 178 9.41 -14.92 -8.68
N PHE A 179 8.10 -15.11 -8.83
CA PHE A 179 7.07 -14.17 -8.40
C PHE A 179 6.24 -14.77 -7.25
N LEU A 180 6.14 -14.05 -6.13
CA LEU A 180 5.34 -14.45 -4.98
C LEU A 180 4.16 -13.52 -4.83
N SER A 181 2.94 -14.04 -4.74
CA SER A 181 1.71 -13.32 -4.40
C SER A 181 1.30 -13.67 -2.98
N ILE A 182 1.25 -12.70 -2.07
CA ILE A 182 1.07 -12.97 -0.64
C ILE A 182 0.00 -12.06 -0.05
N GLY A 183 -1.02 -12.65 0.57
CA GLY A 183 -2.08 -11.92 1.27
C GLY A 183 -2.87 -10.95 0.39
N THR A 184 -3.01 -11.27 -0.90
CA THR A 184 -3.80 -10.49 -1.85
C THR A 184 -4.91 -11.33 -2.45
N SER A 185 -6.06 -10.72 -2.70
CA SER A 185 -7.21 -11.41 -3.31
C SER A 185 -7.07 -11.63 -4.81
N SER A 186 -6.02 -11.08 -5.42
CA SER A 186 -5.76 -11.16 -6.88
C SER A 186 -6.92 -10.68 -7.77
N VAL A 187 -7.83 -9.82 -7.23
CA VAL A 187 -8.99 -9.28 -7.98
C VAL A 187 -8.86 -7.80 -8.31
N VAL A 188 -7.89 -7.08 -7.73
CA VAL A 188 -7.71 -5.64 -7.96
C VAL A 188 -6.72 -5.42 -9.09
N TYR A 189 -7.22 -4.94 -10.23
CA TYR A 189 -6.37 -4.55 -11.37
C TYR A 189 -5.84 -3.12 -11.22
N PRO A 190 -4.62 -2.82 -11.73
CA PRO A 190 -3.74 -3.69 -12.52
C PRO A 190 -2.86 -4.65 -11.70
N ALA A 191 -2.88 -4.61 -10.36
CA ALA A 191 -1.99 -5.42 -9.53
C ALA A 191 -2.12 -6.94 -9.77
N ALA A 192 -3.33 -7.44 -10.00
CA ALA A 192 -3.58 -8.84 -10.34
C ALA A 192 -2.88 -9.27 -11.65
N GLY A 193 -2.74 -8.38 -12.61
CA GLY A 193 -2.10 -8.66 -13.89
C GLY A 193 -0.59 -8.90 -13.81
N PHE A 194 0.10 -8.47 -12.75
CA PHE A 194 1.55 -8.69 -12.62
C PHE A 194 1.89 -10.18 -12.42
N ILE A 195 0.99 -10.97 -11.83
CA ILE A 195 1.17 -12.43 -11.69
C ILE A 195 1.20 -13.08 -13.07
N GLU A 196 0.19 -12.76 -13.90
CA GLU A 196 0.07 -13.29 -15.26
C GLU A 196 1.26 -12.86 -16.12
N LEU A 197 1.67 -11.59 -15.99
CA LEU A 197 2.80 -11.03 -16.68
C LEU A 197 4.11 -11.76 -16.34
N ALA A 198 4.38 -12.00 -15.06
CA ALA A 198 5.55 -12.73 -14.61
C ALA A 198 5.56 -14.17 -15.15
N HIS A 199 4.42 -14.86 -15.07
CA HIS A 199 4.28 -16.20 -15.61
C HIS A 199 4.53 -16.25 -17.13
N ALA A 200 3.96 -15.33 -17.89
CA ALA A 200 4.16 -15.22 -19.34
C ALA A 200 5.62 -14.99 -19.74
N HIS A 201 6.43 -14.39 -18.85
CA HIS A 201 7.87 -14.18 -19.04
C HIS A 201 8.76 -15.27 -18.44
N GLY A 202 8.16 -16.42 -18.05
CA GLY A 202 8.89 -17.59 -17.61
C GLY A 202 9.22 -17.65 -16.12
N ALA A 203 8.73 -16.72 -15.31
CA ALA A 203 8.88 -16.78 -13.87
C ALA A 203 8.10 -17.96 -13.28
N ARG A 204 8.64 -18.57 -12.23
CA ARG A 204 7.84 -19.43 -11.35
C ARG A 204 6.96 -18.55 -10.49
N VAL A 205 5.69 -18.93 -10.38
CA VAL A 205 4.73 -18.19 -9.58
C VAL A 205 4.29 -19.04 -8.39
N ALA A 206 4.17 -18.42 -7.22
CA ALA A 206 3.57 -19.05 -6.04
C ALA A 206 2.65 -18.04 -5.32
N GLU A 207 1.52 -18.55 -4.87
CA GLU A 207 0.55 -17.78 -4.08
C GLU A 207 0.56 -18.28 -2.64
N ILE A 208 0.49 -17.36 -1.68
CA ILE A 208 0.45 -17.62 -0.24
C ILE A 208 -0.72 -16.83 0.34
N ASN A 209 -1.81 -17.53 0.58
CA ASN A 209 -3.04 -17.03 1.20
C ASN A 209 -3.52 -18.05 2.23
N PRO A 210 -4.27 -17.62 3.26
CA PRO A 210 -4.82 -18.55 4.25
C PRO A 210 -5.94 -19.43 3.71
N ASP A 211 -6.61 -19.04 2.60
CA ASP A 211 -7.74 -19.73 1.95
C ASP A 211 -7.43 -20.05 0.48
#